data_6c73ba2468358162d644c084558a1bd4
#
_entry.id   6c73ba2468358162d644c084558a1bd4
#
_cell.length_a   1.000
_cell.length_b   1.000
_cell.length_c   1.000
_cell.angle_alpha   90.00
_cell.angle_beta   90.00
_cell.angle_gamma   90.00
#
_symmetry.space_group_name_H-M   'P 1'
#
loop_
_entity.id
_entity.type
_entity.pdbx_description
1 polymer ?
#
loop_
_entity_poly.entity_id
_entity_poly.type
_entity_poly.pdbx_seq_one_letter_code
_entity_poly.pdbx_strand_id
1 'polypeptide(L)'
;MSNIRVNYTGLISFVGGLLALVTGVIFSLILTRILSPEEYGSWGLIFSVVGYFLMIQPIFSYWTTREIARNIDSGKTAVLSNTVLSIISSGIFILISFFITAPTGVNYDLFLFATLLIPVTFLTGILTAINLGNKPHIISYSTIFFGLSQIPLALIFVYYLKMGILGVIITIILANIVSIFILFFYGREKIKNTFKKKYLQKWLNLSWISLYPSIYHILGGSTILIFTILSGSILGIAYWTASTVLASTIAPAGLMSRAVYPKLLENKDISFFKDNISYLFYFGIFSTSLVIIFANPGLFALNPSFVIATPIVVLLAIEGFLVVLTNVFQQSLTGIEKVDAIDNSTAKDYLKSNLFHVHTMRLIQTVVYVVILVIGLILLISVNTSEIDLLMYWASVLLITQIPLVIYLSLKVTKHFKFPFDIKRILVFLIASIVMSISTTLLLDRFLIYSENIYYFLPNLLIFIMFSVGMYLMLTYVADSKIRQLFKLIVQYY
;
A
#
# COMPACT_ATOMS: atom_id res chain seq x y z
N MET A 1 -20.11 -8.59 24.67
CA MET A 1 -18.71 -8.69 24.23
C MET A 1 -18.70 -9.50 22.96
N SER A 2 -18.38 -8.93 21.82
CA SER A 2 -18.24 -9.68 20.57
C SER A 2 -17.02 -10.57 20.70
N ASN A 3 -17.22 -11.91 20.68
CA ASN A 3 -16.12 -12.88 20.58
C ASN A 3 -15.47 -12.77 19.19
N ILE A 4 -14.69 -11.71 18.97
CA ILE A 4 -13.83 -11.61 17.79
C ILE A 4 -12.72 -12.65 18.03
N ARG A 5 -12.79 -13.76 17.31
CA ARG A 5 -11.73 -14.77 17.34
C ARG A 5 -10.49 -14.16 16.67
N VAL A 6 -9.63 -13.53 17.46
CA VAL A 6 -8.46 -12.76 17.00
C VAL A 6 -7.56 -13.62 16.09
N ASN A 7 -7.35 -14.89 16.46
CA ASN A 7 -6.52 -15.83 15.65
C ASN A 7 -7.16 -16.12 14.28
N TYR A 8 -8.48 -16.31 14.23
CA TYR A 8 -9.21 -16.56 12.97
C TYR A 8 -9.17 -15.33 12.05
N THR A 9 -9.44 -14.15 12.60
CA THR A 9 -9.40 -12.89 11.84
C THR A 9 -7.99 -12.60 11.31
N GLY A 10 -6.95 -12.87 12.12
CA GLY A 10 -5.56 -12.68 11.73
C GLY A 10 -5.15 -13.60 10.57
N LEU A 11 -5.49 -14.90 10.64
CA LEU A 11 -5.19 -15.87 9.59
C LEU A 11 -5.88 -15.53 8.26
N ILE A 12 -7.19 -15.23 8.32
CA ILE A 12 -7.94 -14.85 7.11
C ILE A 12 -7.40 -13.54 6.52
N SER A 13 -7.01 -12.58 7.35
CA SER A 13 -6.41 -11.33 6.86
C SER A 13 -5.05 -11.56 6.19
N PHE A 14 -4.25 -12.47 6.70
CA PHE A 14 -2.99 -12.84 6.09
C PHE A 14 -3.19 -13.53 4.72
N VAL A 15 -4.03 -14.57 4.68
CA VAL A 15 -4.37 -15.27 3.42
C VAL A 15 -5.01 -14.31 2.41
N GLY A 16 -5.95 -13.47 2.87
CA GLY A 16 -6.57 -12.46 2.02
C GLY A 16 -5.58 -11.43 1.47
N GLY A 17 -4.59 -11.02 2.29
CA GLY A 17 -3.52 -10.12 1.85
C GLY A 17 -2.60 -10.75 0.80
N LEU A 18 -2.23 -12.03 0.96
CA LEU A 18 -1.45 -12.75 -0.05
C LEU A 18 -2.22 -12.93 -1.36
N LEU A 19 -3.49 -13.32 -1.28
CA LEU A 19 -4.34 -13.43 -2.48
C LEU A 19 -4.53 -12.09 -3.18
N ALA A 20 -4.71 -11.00 -2.43
CA ALA A 20 -4.79 -9.66 -3.00
C ALA A 20 -3.50 -9.26 -3.73
N LEU A 21 -2.33 -9.62 -3.18
CA LEU A 21 -1.06 -9.39 -3.84
C LEU A 21 -0.98 -10.17 -5.15
N VAL A 22 -1.26 -11.47 -5.14
CA VAL A 22 -1.21 -12.32 -6.32
C VAL A 22 -2.18 -11.83 -7.40
N THR A 23 -3.43 -11.55 -7.03
CA THR A 23 -4.44 -11.03 -7.98
C THR A 23 -4.07 -9.65 -8.52
N GLY A 24 -3.47 -8.78 -7.69
CA GLY A 24 -2.98 -7.47 -8.11
C GLY A 24 -1.83 -7.56 -9.12
N VAL A 25 -0.87 -8.47 -8.91
CA VAL A 25 0.22 -8.71 -9.86
C VAL A 25 -0.32 -9.29 -11.18
N ILE A 26 -1.25 -10.26 -11.13
CA ILE A 26 -1.88 -10.82 -12.34
C ILE A 26 -2.65 -9.72 -13.10
N PHE A 27 -3.42 -8.90 -12.39
CA PHE A 27 -4.13 -7.76 -13.01
C PHE A 27 -3.17 -6.78 -13.68
N SER A 28 -2.08 -6.39 -13.00
CA SER A 28 -1.05 -5.51 -13.59
C SER A 28 -0.38 -6.14 -14.80
N LEU A 29 -0.13 -7.46 -14.77
CA LEU A 29 0.42 -8.19 -15.89
C LEU A 29 -0.53 -8.20 -17.11
N ILE A 30 -1.83 -8.39 -16.90
CA ILE A 30 -2.82 -8.28 -17.97
C ILE A 30 -2.78 -6.87 -18.58
N LEU A 31 -2.80 -5.83 -17.75
CA LEU A 31 -2.79 -4.44 -18.21
C LEU A 31 -1.54 -4.10 -19.02
N THR A 32 -0.36 -4.39 -18.48
CA THR A 32 0.92 -4.02 -19.10
C THR A 32 1.24 -4.79 -20.38
N ARG A 33 0.60 -5.95 -20.58
CA ARG A 33 0.74 -6.76 -21.80
C ARG A 33 -0.24 -6.38 -22.92
N ILE A 34 -1.32 -5.68 -22.58
CA ILE A 34 -2.38 -5.35 -23.53
C ILE A 34 -2.36 -3.85 -23.86
N LEU A 35 -2.20 -2.99 -22.87
CA LEU A 35 -2.11 -1.55 -23.05
C LEU A 35 -0.74 -1.16 -23.62
N SER A 36 -0.72 -0.10 -24.43
CA SER A 36 0.57 0.53 -24.77
C SER A 36 1.22 1.11 -23.50
N PRO A 37 2.55 1.33 -23.50
CA PRO A 37 3.22 1.99 -22.38
C PRO A 37 2.61 3.36 -22.04
N GLU A 38 2.22 4.14 -23.04
CA GLU A 38 1.59 5.46 -22.86
C GLU A 38 0.18 5.36 -22.27
N GLU A 39 -0.61 4.36 -22.70
CA GLU A 39 -1.92 4.08 -22.08
C GLU A 39 -1.77 3.64 -20.62
N TYR A 40 -0.76 2.79 -20.33
CA TYR A 40 -0.48 2.36 -18.96
C TYR A 40 0.01 3.52 -18.07
N GLY A 41 0.82 4.42 -18.61
CA GLY A 41 1.22 5.65 -17.93
C GLY A 41 0.04 6.60 -17.67
N SER A 42 -0.83 6.78 -18.67
CA SER A 42 -2.05 7.57 -18.53
C SER A 42 -2.98 7.00 -17.46
N TRP A 43 -3.13 5.67 -17.41
CA TRP A 43 -3.84 4.99 -16.33
C TRP A 43 -3.21 5.28 -14.97
N GLY A 44 -1.90 5.17 -14.83
CA GLY A 44 -1.16 5.47 -13.59
C GLY A 44 -1.40 6.90 -13.12
N LEU A 45 -1.39 7.88 -14.02
CA LEU A 45 -1.70 9.28 -13.72
C LEU A 45 -3.15 9.46 -13.25
N ILE A 46 -4.14 8.94 -14.01
CA ILE A 46 -5.56 9.05 -13.68
C ILE A 46 -5.83 8.45 -12.29
N PHE A 47 -5.31 7.23 -12.05
CA PHE A 47 -5.48 6.54 -10.78
C PHE A 47 -4.85 7.29 -9.60
N SER A 48 -3.70 7.91 -9.82
CA SER A 48 -3.04 8.76 -8.82
C SER A 48 -3.90 9.98 -8.48
N VAL A 49 -4.45 10.68 -9.48
CA VAL A 49 -5.29 11.86 -9.27
C VAL A 49 -6.58 11.47 -8.54
N VAL A 50 -7.24 10.37 -8.92
CA VAL A 50 -8.38 9.82 -8.17
C VAL A 50 -7.98 9.55 -6.72
N GLY A 51 -6.79 8.97 -6.49
CA GLY A 51 -6.24 8.68 -5.18
C GLY A 51 -6.21 9.89 -4.24
N TYR A 52 -5.91 11.09 -4.73
CA TYR A 52 -5.90 12.31 -3.89
C TYR A 52 -7.27 12.61 -3.30
N PHE A 53 -8.32 12.42 -4.06
CA PHE A 53 -9.69 12.63 -3.59
C PHE A 53 -10.13 11.58 -2.58
N LEU A 54 -9.59 10.37 -2.68
CA LEU A 54 -9.87 9.31 -1.70
C LEU A 54 -9.22 9.57 -0.34
N MET A 55 -8.16 10.39 -0.27
CA MET A 55 -7.44 10.74 0.97
C MET A 55 -8.26 11.57 1.96
N ILE A 56 -9.40 12.14 1.54
CA ILE A 56 -10.32 12.88 2.45
C ILE A 56 -11.36 11.97 3.13
N GLN A 57 -11.47 10.73 2.70
CA GLN A 57 -12.43 9.75 3.24
C GLN A 57 -12.31 9.52 4.77
N PRO A 58 -11.13 9.61 5.43
CA PRO A 58 -11.00 9.47 6.87
C PRO A 58 -11.85 10.45 7.71
N ILE A 59 -12.34 11.56 7.14
CA ILE A 59 -13.28 12.48 7.82
C ILE A 59 -14.41 11.70 8.50
N PHE A 60 -14.96 10.69 7.81
CA PHE A 60 -16.08 9.89 8.31
C PHE A 60 -15.69 8.48 8.67
N SER A 61 -14.86 7.80 7.87
CA SER A 61 -14.51 6.39 8.08
C SER A 61 -13.77 6.13 9.39
N TYR A 62 -12.90 7.04 9.82
CA TYR A 62 -12.16 6.95 11.07
C TYR A 62 -13.09 6.90 12.30
N TRP A 63 -14.04 7.82 12.38
CA TRP A 63 -14.98 7.90 13.50
C TRP A 63 -15.99 6.77 13.46
N THR A 64 -16.48 6.42 12.27
CA THR A 64 -17.44 5.32 12.07
C THR A 64 -16.91 4.01 12.64
N THR A 65 -15.67 3.64 12.33
CA THR A 65 -15.05 2.42 12.87
C THR A 65 -15.05 2.40 14.39
N ARG A 66 -14.66 3.52 15.02
CA ARG A 66 -14.57 3.62 16.50
C ARG A 66 -15.93 3.60 17.18
N GLU A 67 -16.90 4.30 16.63
CA GLU A 67 -18.23 4.36 17.20
C GLU A 67 -18.96 3.02 17.08
N ILE A 68 -18.88 2.37 15.92
CA ILE A 68 -19.49 1.04 15.72
C ILE A 68 -18.82 -0.01 16.60
N ALA A 69 -17.50 0.01 16.78
CA ALA A 69 -16.81 -0.87 17.70
C ALA A 69 -17.26 -0.68 19.16
N ARG A 70 -17.73 0.52 19.52
CA ARG A 70 -18.33 0.85 20.83
C ARG A 70 -19.85 0.63 20.88
N ASN A 71 -20.43 -0.06 19.88
CA ASN A 71 -21.86 -0.29 19.71
C ASN A 71 -22.72 0.99 19.60
N ILE A 72 -22.14 2.08 19.09
CA ILE A 72 -22.86 3.32 18.80
C ILE A 72 -23.47 3.21 17.39
N ASP A 73 -24.76 3.51 17.28
CA ASP A 73 -25.51 3.42 16.03
C ASP A 73 -25.29 4.63 15.14
N SER A 74 -24.16 4.68 14.45
CA SER A 74 -23.74 5.78 13.58
C SER A 74 -23.71 5.43 12.08
N GLY A 75 -23.93 4.16 11.71
CA GLY A 75 -23.70 3.66 10.35
C GLY A 75 -24.50 4.37 9.26
N LYS A 76 -25.81 4.68 9.46
CA LYS A 76 -26.62 5.41 8.48
C LYS A 76 -26.10 6.85 8.28
N THR A 77 -25.78 7.53 9.38
CA THR A 77 -25.19 8.87 9.33
C THR A 77 -23.88 8.84 8.54
N ALA A 78 -23.03 7.83 8.77
CA ALA A 78 -21.78 7.64 8.07
C ALA A 78 -21.96 7.45 6.57
N VAL A 79 -22.83 6.54 6.15
CA VAL A 79 -23.09 6.28 4.72
C VAL A 79 -23.60 7.54 4.01
N LEU A 80 -24.63 8.20 4.58
CA LEU A 80 -25.22 9.39 3.93
C LEU A 80 -24.22 10.55 3.85
N SER A 81 -23.47 10.84 4.95
CA SER A 81 -22.48 11.91 4.94
C SER A 81 -21.32 11.64 3.98
N ASN A 82 -20.88 10.37 3.89
CA ASN A 82 -19.84 9.94 2.98
C ASN A 82 -20.30 10.01 1.50
N THR A 83 -21.56 9.69 1.23
CA THR A 83 -22.14 9.85 -0.13
C THR A 83 -22.15 11.31 -0.55
N VAL A 84 -22.59 12.23 0.32
CA VAL A 84 -22.54 13.67 0.02
C VAL A 84 -21.10 14.12 -0.24
N LEU A 85 -20.14 13.70 0.60
CA LEU A 85 -18.71 14.02 0.41
C LEU A 85 -18.19 13.48 -0.91
N SER A 86 -18.60 12.28 -1.33
CA SER A 86 -18.17 11.70 -2.61
C SER A 86 -18.70 12.47 -3.82
N ILE A 87 -19.94 12.97 -3.76
CA ILE A 87 -20.51 13.80 -4.83
C ILE A 87 -19.75 15.13 -4.96
N ILE A 88 -19.47 15.78 -3.83
CA ILE A 88 -18.66 17.01 -3.81
C ILE A 88 -17.27 16.74 -4.40
N SER A 89 -16.62 15.66 -3.95
CA SER A 89 -15.28 15.25 -4.43
C SER A 89 -15.31 14.97 -5.94
N SER A 90 -16.34 14.30 -6.45
CA SER A 90 -16.50 14.04 -7.88
C SER A 90 -16.66 15.35 -8.68
N GLY A 91 -17.44 16.30 -8.19
CA GLY A 91 -17.57 17.60 -8.84
C GLY A 91 -16.25 18.39 -8.89
N ILE A 92 -15.50 18.39 -7.80
CA ILE A 92 -14.17 19.04 -7.75
C ILE A 92 -13.18 18.31 -8.66
N PHE A 93 -13.23 16.96 -8.71
CA PHE A 93 -12.39 16.17 -9.61
C PHE A 93 -12.62 16.53 -11.07
N ILE A 94 -13.87 16.64 -11.51
CA ILE A 94 -14.21 17.06 -12.89
C ILE A 94 -13.61 18.42 -13.21
N LEU A 95 -13.74 19.40 -12.31
CA LEU A 95 -13.17 20.74 -12.49
C LEU A 95 -11.64 20.70 -12.60
N ILE A 96 -10.98 20.00 -11.68
CA ILE A 96 -9.50 19.89 -11.66
C ILE A 96 -9.00 19.13 -12.89
N SER A 97 -9.70 18.08 -13.32
CA SER A 97 -9.33 17.29 -14.50
C SER A 97 -9.28 18.14 -15.76
N PHE A 98 -10.14 19.14 -15.89
CA PHE A 98 -10.11 20.08 -17.01
C PHE A 98 -8.77 20.83 -17.09
N PHE A 99 -8.22 21.24 -15.96
CA PHE A 99 -6.92 21.94 -15.91
C PHE A 99 -5.72 20.98 -16.07
N ILE A 100 -5.87 19.70 -15.70
CA ILE A 100 -4.80 18.70 -15.81
C ILE A 100 -4.64 18.19 -17.25
N THR A 101 -5.69 18.14 -18.03
CA THR A 101 -5.71 17.61 -19.40
C THR A 101 -4.68 18.29 -20.30
N ALA A 102 -4.65 19.62 -20.30
CA ALA A 102 -3.75 20.38 -21.18
C ALA A 102 -2.25 20.12 -20.94
N PRO A 103 -1.74 20.16 -19.69
CA PRO A 103 -0.32 19.92 -19.43
C PRO A 103 0.09 18.42 -19.49
N THR A 104 -0.85 17.48 -19.41
CA THR A 104 -0.54 16.05 -19.40
C THR A 104 -0.80 15.35 -20.73
N GLY A 105 -1.57 15.95 -21.62
CA GLY A 105 -1.95 15.34 -22.91
C GLY A 105 -2.93 14.16 -22.78
N VAL A 106 -3.39 13.83 -21.58
CA VAL A 106 -4.35 12.74 -21.36
C VAL A 106 -5.76 13.21 -21.73
N ASN A 107 -6.51 12.39 -22.47
CA ASN A 107 -7.86 12.74 -22.92
C ASN A 107 -8.79 13.03 -21.73
N TYR A 108 -9.51 14.14 -21.81
CA TYR A 108 -10.48 14.57 -20.80
C TYR A 108 -11.60 13.57 -20.55
N ASP A 109 -12.07 12.89 -21.60
CA ASP A 109 -13.13 11.88 -21.48
C ASP A 109 -12.74 10.73 -20.54
N LEU A 110 -11.46 10.35 -20.50
CA LEU A 110 -10.97 9.34 -19.58
C LEU A 110 -11.08 9.79 -18.12
N PHE A 111 -10.80 11.06 -17.84
CA PHE A 111 -11.02 11.62 -16.50
C PHE A 111 -12.51 11.69 -16.15
N LEU A 112 -13.38 12.04 -17.09
CA LEU A 112 -14.83 12.03 -16.87
C LEU A 112 -15.34 10.63 -16.48
N PHE A 113 -14.93 9.59 -17.20
CA PHE A 113 -15.26 8.21 -16.83
C PHE A 113 -14.64 7.80 -15.48
N ALA A 114 -13.39 8.20 -15.21
CA ALA A 114 -12.72 7.93 -13.96
C ALA A 114 -13.39 8.59 -12.74
N THR A 115 -14.17 9.66 -12.94
CA THR A 115 -14.97 10.28 -11.87
C THR A 115 -15.88 9.27 -11.16
N LEU A 116 -16.38 8.26 -11.88
CA LEU A 116 -17.25 7.20 -11.31
C LEU A 116 -16.50 6.31 -10.29
N LEU A 117 -15.17 6.25 -10.35
CA LEU A 117 -14.35 5.54 -9.34
C LEU A 117 -14.48 6.16 -7.94
N ILE A 118 -14.66 7.49 -7.87
CA ILE A 118 -14.73 8.21 -6.59
C ILE A 118 -15.92 7.75 -5.73
N PRO A 119 -17.18 7.87 -6.16
CA PRO A 119 -18.33 7.48 -5.34
C PRO A 119 -18.34 5.98 -5.02
N VAL A 120 -17.91 5.14 -5.97
CA VAL A 120 -17.85 3.69 -5.76
C VAL A 120 -16.80 3.34 -4.69
N THR A 121 -15.62 3.94 -4.75
CA THR A 121 -14.56 3.70 -3.76
C THR A 121 -14.90 4.33 -2.41
N PHE A 122 -15.54 5.49 -2.37
CA PHE A 122 -16.05 6.09 -1.14
C PHE A 122 -17.06 5.17 -0.44
N LEU A 123 -17.98 4.59 -1.21
CA LEU A 123 -18.97 3.65 -0.66
C LEU A 123 -18.29 2.37 -0.14
N THR A 124 -17.34 1.79 -0.90
CA THR A 124 -16.54 0.65 -0.45
C THR A 124 -15.83 0.96 0.85
N GLY A 125 -15.20 2.12 0.98
CA GLY A 125 -14.43 2.50 2.15
C GLY A 125 -15.28 2.73 3.40
N ILE A 126 -16.46 3.37 3.29
CA ILE A 126 -17.31 3.55 4.45
C ILE A 126 -17.95 2.23 4.92
N LEU A 127 -18.31 1.33 3.99
CA LEU A 127 -18.78 -0.01 4.32
C LEU A 127 -17.65 -0.86 4.95
N THR A 128 -16.41 -0.68 4.49
CA THR A 128 -15.23 -1.27 5.12
C THR A 128 -15.06 -0.79 6.57
N ALA A 129 -15.20 0.52 6.83
CA ALA A 129 -15.14 1.09 8.16
C ALA A 129 -16.21 0.53 9.10
N ILE A 130 -17.45 0.36 8.59
CA ILE A 130 -18.57 -0.25 9.33
C ILE A 130 -18.24 -1.71 9.71
N ASN A 131 -17.74 -2.50 8.74
CA ASN A 131 -17.40 -3.90 8.99
C ASN A 131 -16.16 -4.04 9.88
N LEU A 132 -15.18 -3.13 9.77
CA LEU A 132 -14.01 -3.11 10.64
C LEU A 132 -14.40 -2.96 12.12
N GLY A 133 -15.38 -2.11 12.41
CA GLY A 133 -15.92 -1.93 13.76
C GLY A 133 -16.82 -3.07 14.26
N ASN A 134 -17.39 -3.88 13.34
CA ASN A 134 -18.39 -4.92 13.70
C ASN A 134 -17.87 -6.35 13.45
N LYS A 135 -17.40 -6.64 12.24
CA LYS A 135 -16.97 -7.98 11.79
C LYS A 135 -15.71 -7.85 10.92
N PRO A 136 -14.52 -7.65 11.50
CA PRO A 136 -13.30 -7.32 10.74
C PRO A 136 -12.90 -8.33 9.67
N HIS A 137 -13.19 -9.63 9.86
CA HIS A 137 -12.88 -10.70 8.90
C HIS A 137 -13.59 -10.53 7.54
N ILE A 138 -14.73 -9.83 7.51
CA ILE A 138 -15.49 -9.59 6.27
C ILE A 138 -14.71 -8.73 5.28
N ILE A 139 -13.82 -7.86 5.76
CA ILE A 139 -12.96 -7.06 4.91
C ILE A 139 -12.06 -7.96 4.05
N SER A 140 -11.51 -9.02 4.66
CA SER A 140 -10.67 -9.97 3.93
C SER A 140 -11.45 -10.71 2.86
N TYR A 141 -12.68 -11.13 3.14
CA TYR A 141 -13.54 -11.73 2.11
C TYR A 141 -13.82 -10.75 0.97
N SER A 142 -14.19 -9.51 1.30
CA SER A 142 -14.41 -8.47 0.29
C SER A 142 -13.18 -8.25 -0.59
N THR A 143 -11.98 -8.19 0.00
CA THR A 143 -10.73 -8.03 -0.73
C THR A 143 -10.41 -9.22 -1.65
N ILE A 144 -10.65 -10.45 -1.18
CA ILE A 144 -10.47 -11.68 -1.97
C ILE A 144 -11.39 -11.67 -3.19
N PHE A 145 -12.69 -11.41 -2.98
CA PHE A 145 -13.65 -11.38 -4.08
C PHE A 145 -13.44 -10.21 -5.04
N PHE A 146 -12.97 -9.06 -4.56
CA PHE A 146 -12.51 -7.96 -5.41
C PHE A 146 -11.41 -8.42 -6.35
N GLY A 147 -10.32 -8.99 -5.81
CA GLY A 147 -9.19 -9.45 -6.62
C GLY A 147 -9.57 -10.57 -7.59
N LEU A 148 -10.36 -11.55 -7.14
CA LEU A 148 -10.82 -12.66 -7.99
C LEU A 148 -11.76 -12.19 -9.11
N SER A 149 -12.62 -11.19 -8.87
CA SER A 149 -13.50 -10.63 -9.91
C SER A 149 -12.77 -9.72 -10.89
N GLN A 150 -11.72 -9.05 -10.43
CA GLN A 150 -10.93 -8.13 -11.24
C GLN A 150 -10.25 -8.82 -12.43
N ILE A 151 -9.77 -10.05 -12.25
CA ILE A 151 -9.07 -10.81 -13.31
C ILE A 151 -9.99 -11.13 -14.49
N PRO A 152 -11.13 -11.83 -14.33
CA PRO A 152 -12.02 -12.14 -15.46
C PRO A 152 -12.63 -10.89 -16.09
N LEU A 153 -12.94 -9.86 -15.30
CA LEU A 153 -13.42 -8.58 -15.83
C LEU A 153 -12.37 -7.89 -16.70
N ALA A 154 -11.09 -7.89 -16.29
CA ALA A 154 -10.00 -7.35 -17.10
C ALA A 154 -9.84 -8.14 -18.42
N LEU A 155 -9.92 -9.47 -18.37
CA LEU A 155 -9.90 -10.29 -19.57
C LEU A 155 -11.04 -9.96 -20.51
N ILE A 156 -12.25 -9.70 -20.01
CA ILE A 156 -13.41 -9.34 -20.84
C ILE A 156 -13.23 -7.94 -21.42
N PHE A 157 -13.04 -6.91 -20.60
CA PHE A 157 -13.11 -5.52 -21.05
C PHE A 157 -11.79 -5.03 -21.67
N VAL A 158 -10.64 -5.47 -21.18
CA VAL A 158 -9.35 -5.00 -21.68
C VAL A 158 -8.83 -5.90 -22.81
N TYR A 159 -8.85 -7.24 -22.60
CA TYR A 159 -8.31 -8.17 -23.59
C TYR A 159 -9.26 -8.47 -24.75
N TYR A 160 -10.49 -8.96 -24.47
CA TYR A 160 -11.43 -9.35 -25.54
C TYR A 160 -12.10 -8.16 -26.22
N LEU A 161 -12.65 -7.21 -25.45
CA LEU A 161 -13.34 -6.03 -25.99
C LEU A 161 -12.39 -4.91 -26.38
N LYS A 162 -11.11 -4.99 -26.03
CA LYS A 162 -10.06 -4.02 -26.37
C LYS A 162 -10.42 -2.56 -26.06
N MET A 163 -11.10 -2.34 -24.91
CA MET A 163 -11.58 -1.00 -24.53
C MET A 163 -10.47 -0.11 -23.95
N GLY A 164 -9.20 -0.54 -23.96
CA GLY A 164 -8.06 0.23 -23.44
C GLY A 164 -8.26 0.66 -21.97
N ILE A 165 -7.94 1.92 -21.67
CA ILE A 165 -8.07 2.50 -20.30
C ILE A 165 -9.54 2.49 -19.82
N LEU A 166 -10.50 2.70 -20.69
CA LEU A 166 -11.93 2.61 -20.32
C LEU A 166 -12.27 1.23 -19.79
N GLY A 167 -11.77 0.16 -20.43
CA GLY A 167 -11.93 -1.21 -19.96
C GLY A 167 -11.36 -1.42 -18.54
N VAL A 168 -10.24 -0.78 -18.24
CA VAL A 168 -9.64 -0.80 -16.88
C VAL A 168 -10.54 -0.12 -15.85
N ILE A 169 -11.06 1.07 -16.18
CA ILE A 169 -11.97 1.82 -15.30
C ILE A 169 -13.23 1.00 -15.00
N ILE A 170 -13.85 0.44 -16.02
CA ILE A 170 -15.05 -0.42 -15.88
C ILE A 170 -14.75 -1.65 -15.03
N THR A 171 -13.61 -2.30 -15.26
CA THR A 171 -13.17 -3.46 -14.48
C THR A 171 -13.11 -3.13 -12.99
N ILE A 172 -12.48 -2.01 -12.62
CA ILE A 172 -12.33 -1.62 -11.22
C ILE A 172 -13.68 -1.21 -10.60
N ILE A 173 -14.54 -0.53 -11.34
CA ILE A 173 -15.88 -0.19 -10.88
C ILE A 173 -16.67 -1.46 -10.56
N LEU A 174 -16.73 -2.41 -11.49
CA LEU A 174 -17.48 -3.65 -11.31
C LEU A 174 -16.91 -4.52 -10.19
N ALA A 175 -15.57 -4.63 -10.08
CA ALA A 175 -14.93 -5.33 -8.97
C ALA A 175 -15.25 -4.68 -7.60
N ASN A 176 -15.29 -3.35 -7.52
CA ASN A 176 -15.74 -2.64 -6.31
C ASN A 176 -17.22 -2.90 -6.02
N ILE A 177 -18.08 -2.99 -7.03
CA ILE A 177 -19.51 -3.33 -6.84
C ILE A 177 -19.63 -4.72 -6.18
N VAL A 178 -18.85 -5.71 -6.60
CA VAL A 178 -18.79 -7.01 -5.92
C VAL A 178 -18.39 -6.87 -4.44
N SER A 179 -17.36 -6.08 -4.15
CA SER A 179 -16.97 -5.75 -2.78
C SER A 179 -18.09 -5.09 -1.99
N ILE A 180 -18.77 -4.11 -2.58
CA ILE A 180 -19.90 -3.39 -1.97
C ILE A 180 -21.01 -4.36 -1.57
N PHE A 181 -21.38 -5.31 -2.44
CA PHE A 181 -22.41 -6.30 -2.14
C PHE A 181 -22.04 -7.12 -0.89
N ILE A 182 -20.81 -7.60 -0.79
CA ILE A 182 -20.35 -8.37 0.37
C ILE A 182 -20.37 -7.51 1.63
N LEU A 183 -19.74 -6.34 1.59
CA LEU A 183 -19.64 -5.45 2.74
C LEU A 183 -21.02 -4.96 3.21
N PHE A 184 -21.92 -4.64 2.27
CA PHE A 184 -23.28 -4.22 2.57
C PHE A 184 -24.10 -5.36 3.20
N PHE A 185 -24.04 -6.57 2.64
CA PHE A 185 -24.78 -7.73 3.16
C PHE A 185 -24.49 -7.97 4.64
N TYR A 186 -23.23 -7.92 5.03
CA TYR A 186 -22.81 -8.14 6.42
C TYR A 186 -22.92 -6.90 7.32
N GLY A 187 -22.84 -5.68 6.76
CA GLY A 187 -22.94 -4.40 7.46
C GLY A 187 -24.35 -3.83 7.57
N ARG A 188 -25.33 -4.38 6.84
CA ARG A 188 -26.68 -3.81 6.68
C ARG A 188 -27.43 -3.50 7.98
N GLU A 189 -27.23 -4.31 9.02
CA GLU A 189 -27.87 -4.09 10.31
C GLU A 189 -27.42 -2.81 10.99
N LYS A 190 -26.15 -2.43 10.83
CA LYS A 190 -25.58 -1.19 11.37
C LYS A 190 -26.01 0.05 10.58
N ILE A 191 -26.60 -0.12 9.38
CA ILE A 191 -27.04 0.96 8.49
C ILE A 191 -28.54 1.24 8.66
N LYS A 192 -29.32 0.33 9.22
CA LYS A 192 -30.78 0.48 9.40
C LYS A 192 -31.20 1.61 10.34
N ASN A 193 -30.28 2.14 11.15
CA ASN A 193 -30.50 3.17 12.14
C ASN A 193 -30.93 4.51 11.54
N THR A 194 -31.33 5.45 12.37
CA THR A 194 -31.71 6.81 11.93
C THR A 194 -30.49 7.70 11.75
N PHE A 195 -30.58 8.67 10.84
CA PHE A 195 -29.58 9.73 10.68
C PHE A 195 -29.54 10.62 11.93
N LYS A 196 -28.36 10.89 12.47
CA LYS A 196 -28.16 11.71 13.68
C LYS A 196 -27.21 12.87 13.40
N LYS A 197 -27.74 14.08 13.24
CA LYS A 197 -26.97 15.31 12.97
C LYS A 197 -25.86 15.55 14.00
N LYS A 198 -26.06 15.15 15.27
CA LYS A 198 -25.06 15.27 16.34
C LYS A 198 -23.74 14.55 15.99
N TYR A 199 -23.80 13.37 15.38
CA TYR A 199 -22.58 12.65 14.96
C TYR A 199 -21.88 13.37 13.82
N LEU A 200 -22.62 13.83 12.80
CA LEU A 200 -22.04 14.58 11.69
C LEU A 200 -21.31 15.83 12.18
N GLN A 201 -21.95 16.63 13.05
CA GLN A 201 -21.31 17.83 13.61
C GLN A 201 -20.05 17.51 14.41
N LYS A 202 -20.11 16.46 15.26
CA LYS A 202 -18.93 15.99 15.99
C LYS A 202 -17.79 15.60 15.07
N TRP A 203 -18.07 14.83 14.02
CA TRP A 203 -17.04 14.35 13.08
C TRP A 203 -16.42 15.50 12.28
N LEU A 204 -17.23 16.46 11.83
CA LEU A 204 -16.73 17.65 11.13
C LEU A 204 -15.85 18.51 12.04
N ASN A 205 -16.25 18.73 13.29
CA ASN A 205 -15.44 19.49 14.24
C ASN A 205 -14.11 18.81 14.60
N LEU A 206 -14.06 17.49 14.54
CA LEU A 206 -12.86 16.70 14.83
C LEU A 206 -12.17 16.19 13.55
N SER A 207 -12.58 16.64 12.37
CA SER A 207 -12.04 16.18 11.08
C SER A 207 -10.54 16.45 10.92
N TRP A 208 -10.02 17.51 11.53
CA TRP A 208 -8.60 17.84 11.51
C TRP A 208 -7.71 16.70 12.07
N ILE A 209 -8.21 15.95 13.07
CA ILE A 209 -7.48 14.81 13.65
C ILE A 209 -7.34 13.67 12.63
N SER A 210 -8.44 13.35 11.94
CA SER A 210 -8.47 12.26 10.96
C SER A 210 -7.82 12.64 9.63
N LEU A 211 -7.79 13.93 9.28
CA LEU A 211 -7.19 14.43 8.05
C LEU A 211 -5.69 14.74 8.18
N TYR A 212 -5.19 14.98 9.39
CA TYR A 212 -3.78 15.32 9.56
C TYR A 212 -2.82 14.29 8.92
N PRO A 213 -3.02 12.98 9.07
CA PRO A 213 -2.25 11.99 8.33
C PRO A 213 -2.44 12.06 6.81
N SER A 214 -3.60 12.49 6.34
CA SER A 214 -3.86 12.57 4.90
C SER A 214 -3.04 13.64 4.20
N ILE A 215 -2.63 14.71 4.91
CA ILE A 215 -1.86 15.81 4.33
C ILE A 215 -0.54 15.31 3.71
N TYR A 216 0.25 14.53 4.44
CA TYR A 216 1.51 14.03 3.89
C TYR A 216 1.29 12.96 2.82
N HIS A 217 0.18 12.23 2.84
CA HIS A 217 -0.16 11.29 1.77
C HIS A 217 -0.54 12.04 0.47
N ILE A 218 -1.31 13.13 0.56
CA ILE A 218 -1.64 13.97 -0.58
C ILE A 218 -0.38 14.61 -1.16
N LEU A 219 0.47 15.20 -0.31
CA LEU A 219 1.73 15.80 -0.74
C LEU A 219 2.67 14.77 -1.39
N GLY A 220 2.84 13.61 -0.77
CA GLY A 220 3.68 12.55 -1.33
C GLY A 220 3.11 11.98 -2.64
N GLY A 221 1.79 11.80 -2.71
CA GLY A 221 1.12 11.35 -3.93
C GLY A 221 1.20 12.35 -5.08
N SER A 222 1.13 13.66 -4.79
CA SER A 222 1.15 14.71 -5.83
C SER A 222 2.42 14.71 -6.69
N THR A 223 3.47 14.02 -6.28
CA THR A 223 4.74 13.93 -7.02
C THR A 223 4.59 13.29 -8.40
N ILE A 224 3.61 12.38 -8.61
CA ILE A 224 3.30 11.84 -9.94
C ILE A 224 2.81 12.96 -10.87
N LEU A 225 1.87 13.77 -10.41
CA LEU A 225 1.36 14.90 -11.19
C LEU A 225 2.46 15.97 -11.41
N ILE A 226 3.25 16.28 -10.39
CA ILE A 226 4.37 17.21 -10.47
C ILE A 226 5.38 16.74 -11.52
N PHE A 227 5.78 15.48 -11.47
CA PHE A 227 6.69 14.89 -12.46
C PHE A 227 6.12 15.02 -13.88
N THR A 228 4.85 14.63 -14.07
CA THR A 228 4.20 14.70 -15.39
C THR A 228 4.14 16.11 -15.93
N ILE A 229 3.79 17.11 -15.11
CA ILE A 229 3.71 18.52 -15.53
C ILE A 229 5.10 19.08 -15.88
N LEU A 230 6.12 18.76 -15.08
CA LEU A 230 7.46 19.28 -15.29
C LEU A 230 8.19 18.61 -16.44
N SER A 231 8.10 17.29 -16.58
CA SER A 231 8.81 16.52 -17.60
C SER A 231 8.03 16.39 -18.91
N GLY A 232 6.69 16.53 -18.87
CA GLY A 232 5.80 16.23 -20.02
C GLY A 232 5.74 14.74 -20.38
N SER A 233 6.32 13.84 -19.57
CA SER A 233 6.46 12.43 -19.90
C SER A 233 5.41 11.55 -19.25
N ILE A 234 4.51 11.02 -20.07
CA ILE A 234 3.57 9.96 -19.68
C ILE A 234 4.28 8.59 -19.66
N LEU A 235 5.25 8.38 -20.54
CA LEU A 235 6.04 7.15 -20.57
C LEU A 235 6.84 6.96 -19.28
N GLY A 236 7.40 8.04 -18.71
CA GLY A 236 8.05 8.01 -17.40
C GLY A 236 7.10 7.54 -16.28
N ILE A 237 5.84 7.95 -16.35
CA ILE A 237 4.83 7.45 -15.40
C ILE A 237 4.55 5.95 -15.59
N ALA A 238 4.60 5.44 -16.84
CA ALA A 238 4.50 4.01 -17.08
C ALA A 238 5.64 3.23 -16.41
N TYR A 239 6.89 3.67 -16.60
CA TYR A 239 8.07 3.08 -15.96
C TYR A 239 7.98 3.14 -14.41
N TRP A 240 7.58 4.29 -13.88
CA TRP A 240 7.37 4.47 -12.45
C TRP A 240 6.29 3.53 -11.90
N THR A 241 5.14 3.46 -12.58
CA THR A 241 4.00 2.63 -12.16
C THR A 241 4.36 1.14 -12.20
N ALA A 242 5.02 0.67 -13.27
CA ALA A 242 5.50 -0.70 -13.37
C ALA A 242 6.52 -1.03 -12.26
N SER A 243 7.44 -0.12 -11.98
CA SER A 243 8.44 -0.26 -10.92
C SER A 243 7.79 -0.33 -9.53
N THR A 244 6.79 0.51 -9.26
CA THR A 244 6.05 0.51 -7.98
C THR A 244 5.21 -0.74 -7.79
N VAL A 245 4.66 -1.33 -8.85
CA VAL A 245 3.96 -2.63 -8.78
C VAL A 245 4.88 -3.71 -8.24
N LEU A 246 6.09 -3.84 -8.78
CA LEU A 246 7.07 -4.82 -8.29
C LEU A 246 7.52 -4.50 -6.86
N ALA A 247 7.88 -3.25 -6.55
CA ALA A 247 8.29 -2.84 -5.22
C ALA A 247 7.19 -3.04 -4.17
N SER A 248 5.92 -2.89 -4.53
CA SER A 248 4.79 -3.08 -3.62
C SER A 248 4.65 -4.51 -3.09
N THR A 249 5.28 -5.50 -3.73
CA THR A 249 5.29 -6.90 -3.25
C THR A 249 6.04 -7.08 -1.93
N ILE A 250 6.75 -6.06 -1.44
CA ILE A 250 7.40 -6.03 -0.12
C ILE A 250 6.39 -5.74 1.00
N ALA A 251 5.31 -5.02 0.70
CA ALA A 251 4.34 -4.56 1.70
C ALA A 251 3.73 -5.67 2.60
N PRO A 252 3.49 -6.92 2.13
CA PRO A 252 3.03 -8.02 2.97
C PRO A 252 3.96 -8.38 4.13
N ALA A 253 5.27 -8.06 4.07
CA ALA A 253 6.17 -8.24 5.22
C ALA A 253 5.67 -7.49 6.47
N GLY A 254 4.98 -6.36 6.29
CA GLY A 254 4.34 -5.61 7.38
C GLY A 254 3.07 -6.25 7.95
N LEU A 255 2.42 -7.18 7.24
CA LEU A 255 1.20 -7.84 7.72
C LEU A 255 1.45 -8.70 8.95
N MET A 256 2.65 -9.28 9.07
CA MET A 256 3.07 -10.05 10.24
C MET A 256 3.03 -9.21 11.52
N SER A 257 3.21 -7.91 11.42
CA SER A 257 3.20 -6.98 12.55
C SER A 257 1.80 -6.47 12.93
N ARG A 258 0.77 -6.71 12.12
CA ARG A 258 -0.61 -6.27 12.44
C ARG A 258 -1.18 -6.93 13.69
N ALA A 259 -0.77 -8.15 14.03
CA ALA A 259 -1.20 -8.83 15.24
C ALA A 259 -0.56 -8.24 16.51
N VAL A 260 0.51 -7.47 16.37
CA VAL A 260 1.22 -6.83 17.50
C VAL A 260 0.39 -5.72 18.12
N TYR A 261 -0.26 -4.91 17.28
CA TYR A 261 -1.02 -3.75 17.72
C TYR A 261 -2.13 -4.07 18.76
N PRO A 262 -3.01 -5.05 18.54
CA PRO A 262 -4.02 -5.44 19.54
C PRO A 262 -3.39 -6.04 20.80
N LYS A 263 -2.31 -6.84 20.66
CA LYS A 263 -1.63 -7.45 21.82
C LYS A 263 -0.88 -6.44 22.69
N LEU A 264 -0.30 -5.40 22.10
CA LEU A 264 0.31 -4.31 22.86
C LEU A 264 -0.72 -3.51 23.67
N LEU A 265 -1.96 -3.43 23.17
CA LEU A 265 -3.08 -2.82 23.91
C LEU A 265 -3.59 -3.70 25.08
N GLU A 266 -3.54 -5.02 24.92
CA GLU A 266 -4.03 -5.98 25.93
C GLU A 266 -2.97 -6.32 26.97
N ASN A 267 -1.76 -6.68 26.53
CA ASN A 267 -0.68 -7.16 27.40
C ASN A 267 0.60 -6.39 27.12
N LYS A 268 1.20 -5.80 28.15
CA LYS A 268 2.49 -5.10 28.08
C LYS A 268 3.68 -6.06 27.89
N ASP A 269 3.52 -7.19 27.20
CA ASP A 269 4.59 -8.17 27.00
C ASP A 269 5.55 -7.70 25.89
N ILE A 270 6.68 -7.18 26.34
CA ILE A 270 7.75 -6.63 25.50
C ILE A 270 8.46 -7.75 24.71
N SER A 271 8.46 -8.99 25.21
CA SER A 271 9.13 -10.12 24.53
C SER A 271 8.48 -10.42 23.17
N PHE A 272 7.16 -10.38 23.12
CA PHE A 272 6.39 -10.58 21.90
C PHE A 272 6.69 -9.50 20.83
N PHE A 273 6.85 -8.26 21.25
CA PHE A 273 7.20 -7.16 20.34
C PHE A 273 8.60 -7.35 19.72
N LYS A 274 9.60 -7.75 20.54
CA LYS A 274 10.96 -8.04 20.09
C LYS A 274 11.00 -9.15 19.03
N ASP A 275 10.28 -10.25 19.27
CA ASP A 275 10.23 -11.36 18.32
C ASP A 275 9.52 -10.95 17.01
N ASN A 276 8.48 -10.15 17.11
CA ASN A 276 7.76 -9.66 15.93
C ASN A 276 8.61 -8.74 15.05
N ILE A 277 9.38 -7.82 15.65
CA ILE A 277 10.35 -6.98 14.92
C ILE A 277 11.39 -7.86 14.23
N SER A 278 11.85 -8.94 14.88
CA SER A 278 12.78 -9.89 14.27
C SER A 278 12.19 -10.58 13.03
N TYR A 279 10.91 -10.99 13.08
CA TYR A 279 10.21 -11.54 11.93
C TYR A 279 9.98 -10.50 10.83
N LEU A 280 9.73 -9.23 11.20
CA LEU A 280 9.63 -8.14 10.22
C LEU A 280 10.92 -7.99 9.42
N PHE A 281 12.09 -8.00 10.09
CA PHE A 281 13.38 -7.99 9.38
C PHE A 281 13.58 -9.26 8.55
N TYR A 282 13.21 -10.42 9.05
CA TYR A 282 13.30 -11.69 8.34
C TYR A 282 12.56 -11.66 6.99
N PHE A 283 11.27 -11.33 7.02
CA PHE A 283 10.46 -11.28 5.81
C PHE A 283 10.75 -10.04 4.96
N GLY A 284 11.07 -8.91 5.58
CA GLY A 284 11.37 -7.67 4.87
C GLY A 284 12.67 -7.75 4.07
N ILE A 285 13.76 -8.23 4.66
CA ILE A 285 15.04 -8.45 3.97
C ILE A 285 14.86 -9.46 2.83
N PHE A 286 14.17 -10.57 3.09
CA PHE A 286 13.86 -11.58 2.09
C PHE A 286 13.10 -11.01 0.89
N SER A 287 11.95 -10.35 1.14
CA SER A 287 11.13 -9.79 0.08
C SER A 287 11.86 -8.71 -0.73
N THR A 288 12.64 -7.86 -0.05
CA THR A 288 13.46 -6.84 -0.71
C THR A 288 14.50 -7.47 -1.63
N SER A 289 15.21 -8.48 -1.13
CA SER A 289 16.20 -9.21 -1.94
C SER A 289 15.57 -9.90 -3.15
N LEU A 290 14.40 -10.53 -2.97
CA LEU A 290 13.65 -11.10 -4.10
C LEU A 290 13.31 -10.05 -5.14
N VAL A 291 12.76 -8.89 -4.75
CA VAL A 291 12.40 -7.83 -5.69
C VAL A 291 13.65 -7.32 -6.43
N ILE A 292 14.79 -7.17 -5.76
CA ILE A 292 16.04 -6.73 -6.38
C ILE A 292 16.54 -7.75 -7.41
N ILE A 293 16.57 -9.04 -7.07
CA ILE A 293 17.05 -10.10 -7.97
C ILE A 293 16.14 -10.20 -9.21
N PHE A 294 14.83 -10.17 -8.96
CA PHE A 294 13.83 -10.33 -10.01
C PHE A 294 13.35 -9.00 -10.61
N ALA A 295 14.07 -7.88 -10.38
CA ALA A 295 13.69 -6.57 -10.93
C ALA A 295 13.65 -6.60 -12.47
N ASN A 296 14.72 -7.03 -13.12
CA ASN A 296 14.80 -7.13 -14.58
C ASN A 296 13.81 -8.16 -15.14
N PRO A 297 13.84 -9.45 -14.74
CA PRO A 297 12.90 -10.43 -15.29
C PRO A 297 11.44 -10.15 -14.89
N GLY A 298 11.19 -9.49 -13.77
CA GLY A 298 9.85 -9.06 -13.37
C GLY A 298 9.29 -7.94 -14.25
N LEU A 299 10.12 -6.92 -14.57
CA LEU A 299 9.75 -5.89 -15.53
C LEU A 299 9.54 -6.47 -16.93
N PHE A 300 10.41 -7.38 -17.37
CA PHE A 300 10.25 -8.09 -18.64
C PHE A 300 8.95 -8.92 -18.67
N ALA A 301 8.57 -9.56 -17.55
CA ALA A 301 7.29 -10.25 -17.45
C ALA A 301 6.11 -9.31 -17.63
N LEU A 302 6.15 -8.12 -17.03
CA LEU A 302 5.15 -7.08 -17.22
C LEU A 302 5.12 -6.62 -18.67
N ASN A 303 6.21 -6.03 -19.14
CA ASN A 303 6.40 -5.63 -20.54
C ASN A 303 7.90 -5.53 -20.84
N PRO A 304 8.39 -6.12 -21.97
CA PRO A 304 9.81 -6.04 -22.33
C PRO A 304 10.35 -4.60 -22.41
N SER A 305 9.54 -3.63 -22.80
CA SER A 305 9.96 -2.21 -22.88
C SER A 305 10.25 -1.59 -21.51
N PHE A 306 9.78 -2.19 -20.42
CA PHE A 306 9.96 -1.66 -19.07
C PHE A 306 11.29 -2.07 -18.42
N VAL A 307 12.04 -2.97 -19.03
CA VAL A 307 13.35 -3.46 -18.53
C VAL A 307 14.33 -2.33 -18.21
N ILE A 308 14.28 -1.25 -18.98
CA ILE A 308 15.12 -0.05 -18.77
C ILE A 308 14.92 0.57 -17.37
N ALA A 309 13.76 0.35 -16.74
CA ALA A 309 13.42 0.86 -15.40
C ALA A 309 13.96 -0.03 -14.26
N THR A 310 14.75 -1.07 -14.55
CA THR A 310 15.34 -1.97 -13.53
C THR A 310 16.02 -1.23 -12.38
N PRO A 311 16.87 -0.19 -12.58
CA PRO A 311 17.50 0.53 -11.48
C PRO A 311 16.49 1.23 -10.55
N ILE A 312 15.37 1.68 -11.11
CA ILE A 312 14.28 2.32 -10.33
C ILE A 312 13.65 1.32 -9.39
N VAL A 313 13.38 0.09 -9.86
CA VAL A 313 12.83 -1.00 -9.01
C VAL A 313 13.76 -1.29 -7.84
N VAL A 314 15.08 -1.33 -8.05
CA VAL A 314 16.06 -1.57 -6.99
C VAL A 314 15.99 -0.51 -5.89
N LEU A 315 15.96 0.77 -6.28
CA LEU A 315 15.84 1.88 -5.32
C LEU A 315 14.51 1.84 -4.56
N LEU A 316 13.41 1.61 -5.28
CA LEU A 316 12.08 1.52 -4.69
C LEU A 316 11.90 0.27 -3.82
N ALA A 317 12.62 -0.83 -4.08
CA ALA A 317 12.61 -2.00 -3.22
C ALA A 317 13.24 -1.71 -1.85
N ILE A 318 14.38 -1.02 -1.83
CA ILE A 318 15.04 -0.62 -0.57
C ILE A 318 14.15 0.38 0.17
N GLU A 319 13.62 1.38 -0.53
CA GLU A 319 12.69 2.37 0.03
C GLU A 319 11.44 1.70 0.59
N GLY A 320 10.83 0.78 -0.15
CA GLY A 320 9.64 0.04 0.26
C GLY A 320 9.83 -0.72 1.57
N PHE A 321 11.00 -1.31 1.80
CA PHE A 321 11.32 -1.92 3.09
C PHE A 321 11.42 -0.89 4.22
N LEU A 322 12.05 0.26 3.96
CA LEU A 322 12.12 1.35 4.95
C LEU A 322 10.71 1.90 5.27
N VAL A 323 9.82 1.98 4.29
CA VAL A 323 8.41 2.37 4.51
C VAL A 323 7.67 1.33 5.36
N VAL A 324 7.88 0.04 5.12
CA VAL A 324 7.31 -1.03 5.97
C VAL A 324 7.78 -0.89 7.41
N LEU A 325 9.08 -0.67 7.66
CA LEU A 325 9.63 -0.41 8.99
C LEU A 325 8.99 0.85 9.63
N THR A 326 8.94 1.95 8.87
CA THR A 326 8.30 3.22 9.32
C THR A 326 6.86 2.98 9.76
N ASN A 327 6.07 2.29 8.95
CA ASN A 327 4.66 2.04 9.24
C ASN A 327 4.47 1.19 10.51
N VAL A 328 5.30 0.17 10.71
CA VAL A 328 5.26 -0.68 11.92
C VAL A 328 5.68 0.11 13.16
N PHE A 329 6.75 0.88 13.09
CA PHE A 329 7.20 1.72 14.22
C PHE A 329 6.17 2.81 14.56
N GLN A 330 5.60 3.45 13.55
CA GLN A 330 4.53 4.43 13.72
C GLN A 330 3.30 3.81 14.38
N GLN A 331 2.80 2.67 13.89
CA GLN A 331 1.66 1.95 14.48
C GLN A 331 1.94 1.56 15.93
N SER A 332 3.16 1.12 16.24
CA SER A 332 3.54 0.74 17.60
C SER A 332 3.52 1.94 18.56
N LEU A 333 4.04 3.10 18.14
CA LEU A 333 4.08 4.32 18.95
C LEU A 333 2.68 4.96 19.13
N THR A 334 1.84 4.93 18.09
CA THR A 334 0.49 5.48 18.14
C THR A 334 -0.50 4.55 18.85
N GLY A 335 -0.24 3.23 18.83
CA GLY A 335 -1.09 2.23 19.48
C GLY A 335 -1.05 2.26 21.01
N ILE A 336 0.05 2.74 21.58
CA ILE A 336 0.21 2.84 23.03
C ILE A 336 -0.45 4.10 23.59
N GLU A 337 -0.80 5.03 22.71
CA GLU A 337 -1.30 6.34 23.10
C GLU A 337 -2.75 6.24 23.61
N LYS A 338 -3.01 6.87 24.76
CA LYS A 338 -4.32 6.82 25.43
C LYS A 338 -5.10 8.14 25.34
N VAL A 339 -4.53 9.19 24.73
CA VAL A 339 -5.15 10.53 24.69
C VAL A 339 -6.56 10.49 24.10
N ASP A 340 -6.79 9.62 23.13
CA ASP A 340 -8.08 9.46 22.47
C ASP A 340 -9.12 8.62 23.26
N ALA A 341 -8.67 7.99 24.35
CA ALA A 341 -9.55 7.25 25.27
C ALA A 341 -10.03 8.10 26.47
N ILE A 342 -9.49 9.31 26.62
CA ILE A 342 -9.84 10.24 27.70
C ILE A 342 -10.98 11.14 27.24
N ASP A 343 -12.16 11.05 27.89
CA ASP A 343 -13.38 11.75 27.47
C ASP A 343 -13.26 13.30 27.43
N ASN A 344 -12.32 13.90 28.15
CA ASN A 344 -12.09 15.34 28.24
C ASN A 344 -10.71 15.78 27.69
N SER A 345 -10.10 14.99 26.79
CA SER A 345 -8.81 15.39 26.20
C SER A 345 -8.94 16.65 25.36
N THR A 346 -8.06 17.62 25.63
CA THR A 346 -8.00 18.89 24.92
C THR A 346 -7.11 18.79 23.68
N ALA A 347 -7.23 19.75 22.73
CA ALA A 347 -6.33 19.84 21.59
C ALA A 347 -4.85 19.91 22.01
N LYS A 348 -4.56 20.53 23.16
CA LYS A 348 -3.20 20.64 23.73
C LYS A 348 -2.64 19.28 24.14
N ASP A 349 -3.47 18.37 24.61
CA ASP A 349 -3.08 17.00 24.98
C ASP A 349 -2.74 16.19 23.73
N TYR A 350 -3.52 16.34 22.65
CA TYR A 350 -3.22 15.73 21.36
C TYR A 350 -1.90 16.24 20.79
N LEU A 351 -1.61 17.56 20.86
CA LEU A 351 -0.36 18.15 20.36
C LEU A 351 0.89 17.61 21.10
N LYS A 352 0.75 17.19 22.35
CA LYS A 352 1.84 16.58 23.15
C LYS A 352 1.96 15.06 22.96
N SER A 353 0.99 14.42 22.32
CA SER A 353 0.93 12.99 22.16
C SER A 353 1.82 12.46 21.02
N ASN A 354 2.14 11.17 21.07
CA ASN A 354 2.81 10.49 19.95
C ASN A 354 1.96 10.49 18.68
N LEU A 355 0.62 10.56 18.80
CA LEU A 355 -0.28 10.71 17.65
C LEU A 355 0.06 11.94 16.82
N PHE A 356 0.36 13.07 17.44
CA PHE A 356 0.74 14.27 16.72
C PHE A 356 2.21 14.23 16.27
N HIS A 357 3.13 13.92 17.17
CA HIS A 357 4.56 13.99 16.88
C HIS A 357 5.02 13.05 15.75
N VAL A 358 4.51 11.83 15.71
CA VAL A 358 4.91 10.84 14.69
C VAL A 358 4.42 11.28 13.31
N HIS A 359 3.18 11.74 13.21
CA HIS A 359 2.63 12.25 11.96
C HIS A 359 3.30 13.56 11.52
N THR A 360 3.69 14.43 12.47
CA THR A 360 4.45 15.67 12.17
C THR A 360 5.82 15.34 11.57
N MET A 361 6.56 14.39 12.14
CA MET A 361 7.86 13.99 11.57
C MET A 361 7.73 13.44 10.17
N ARG A 362 6.67 12.66 9.89
CA ARG A 362 6.38 12.18 8.54
C ARG A 362 6.01 13.32 7.59
N LEU A 363 5.24 14.30 8.06
CA LEU A 363 4.91 15.48 7.27
C LEU A 363 6.16 16.30 6.93
N ILE A 364 7.05 16.52 7.90
CA ILE A 364 8.33 17.22 7.66
C ILE A 364 9.16 16.48 6.62
N GLN A 365 9.31 15.15 6.76
CA GLN A 365 10.02 14.31 5.79
C GLN A 365 9.40 14.46 4.39
N THR A 366 8.08 14.40 4.28
CA THR A 366 7.39 14.52 2.98
C THR A 366 7.57 15.90 2.36
N VAL A 367 7.49 16.98 3.15
CA VAL A 367 7.75 18.34 2.66
C VAL A 367 9.19 18.46 2.15
N VAL A 368 10.18 18.00 2.90
CA VAL A 368 11.59 17.99 2.48
C VAL A 368 11.77 17.19 1.19
N TYR A 369 11.16 16.01 1.12
CA TYR A 369 11.17 15.17 -0.07
C TYR A 369 10.63 15.90 -1.30
N VAL A 370 9.41 16.50 -1.20
CA VAL A 370 8.78 17.20 -2.34
C VAL A 370 9.60 18.40 -2.78
N VAL A 371 10.11 19.20 -1.84
CA VAL A 371 10.93 20.38 -2.15
C VAL A 371 12.21 19.98 -2.89
N ILE A 372 12.96 18.99 -2.37
CA ILE A 372 14.20 18.51 -3.02
C ILE A 372 13.87 17.93 -4.40
N LEU A 373 12.79 17.15 -4.51
CA LEU A 373 12.37 16.56 -5.78
C LEU A 373 12.09 17.64 -6.83
N VAL A 374 11.28 18.66 -6.49
CA VAL A 374 10.88 19.72 -7.44
C VAL A 374 12.10 20.53 -7.90
N ILE A 375 12.94 20.95 -6.97
CA ILE A 375 14.14 21.75 -7.29
C ILE A 375 15.06 20.94 -8.22
N GLY A 376 15.34 19.69 -7.89
CA GLY A 376 16.24 18.88 -8.69
C GLY A 376 15.65 18.49 -10.04
N LEU A 377 14.34 18.22 -10.15
CA LEU A 377 13.70 17.98 -11.45
C LEU A 377 13.83 19.20 -12.37
N ILE A 378 13.56 20.42 -11.86
CA ILE A 378 13.70 21.64 -12.64
C ILE A 378 15.15 21.81 -13.15
N LEU A 379 16.16 21.57 -12.29
CA LEU A 379 17.57 21.66 -12.66
C LEU A 379 17.95 20.58 -13.67
N LEU A 380 17.56 19.33 -13.49
CA LEU A 380 17.91 18.23 -14.39
C LEU A 380 17.23 18.35 -15.75
N ILE A 381 15.98 18.80 -15.80
CA ILE A 381 15.26 19.05 -17.04
C ILE A 381 15.93 20.19 -17.83
N SER A 382 16.43 21.24 -17.16
CA SER A 382 17.10 22.37 -17.81
C SER A 382 18.40 21.98 -18.55
N VAL A 383 19.03 20.85 -18.15
CA VAL A 383 20.23 20.31 -18.79
C VAL A 383 19.94 19.11 -19.71
N ASN A 384 18.67 18.91 -20.08
CA ASN A 384 18.22 17.83 -20.98
C ASN A 384 18.61 16.42 -20.51
N THR A 385 18.50 16.15 -19.22
CA THR A 385 18.77 14.82 -18.63
C THR A 385 17.80 13.77 -19.19
N SER A 386 18.25 12.53 -19.33
CA SER A 386 17.41 11.44 -19.83
C SER A 386 16.24 11.16 -18.88
N GLU A 387 15.13 10.65 -19.42
CA GLU A 387 13.94 10.31 -18.66
C GLU A 387 14.19 9.30 -17.52
N ILE A 388 15.02 8.30 -17.80
CA ILE A 388 15.41 7.30 -16.79
C ILE A 388 16.21 7.92 -15.67
N ASP A 389 17.13 8.86 -15.96
CA ASP A 389 17.90 9.55 -14.93
C ASP A 389 17.02 10.46 -14.08
N LEU A 390 15.99 11.11 -14.65
CA LEU A 390 14.98 11.86 -13.88
C LEU A 390 14.23 10.95 -12.91
N LEU A 391 13.85 9.76 -13.35
CA LEU A 391 13.17 8.77 -12.50
C LEU A 391 14.10 8.17 -11.45
N MET A 392 15.37 7.92 -11.80
CA MET A 392 16.39 7.50 -10.83
C MET A 392 16.63 8.57 -9.77
N TYR A 393 16.71 9.85 -10.17
CA TYR A 393 16.76 10.95 -9.22
C TYR A 393 15.54 10.95 -8.30
N TRP A 394 14.34 10.83 -8.83
CA TRP A 394 13.11 10.78 -8.06
C TRP A 394 13.13 9.63 -7.02
N ALA A 395 13.45 8.41 -7.44
CA ALA A 395 13.55 7.26 -6.56
C ALA A 395 14.64 7.42 -5.48
N SER A 396 15.78 8.03 -5.86
CA SER A 396 16.89 8.31 -4.93
C SER A 396 16.51 9.33 -3.85
N VAL A 397 15.84 10.42 -4.22
CA VAL A 397 15.38 11.44 -3.26
C VAL A 397 14.36 10.82 -2.28
N LEU A 398 13.45 9.99 -2.79
CA LEU A 398 12.47 9.28 -1.96
C LEU A 398 13.17 8.38 -0.94
N LEU A 399 14.14 7.57 -1.38
CA LEU A 399 14.93 6.69 -0.53
C LEU A 399 15.75 7.47 0.52
N ILE A 400 16.50 8.48 0.09
CA ILE A 400 17.40 9.25 0.98
C ILE A 400 16.62 9.97 2.07
N THR A 401 15.49 10.59 1.72
CA THR A 401 14.66 11.31 2.70
C THR A 401 13.91 10.38 3.67
N GLN A 402 13.72 9.10 3.32
CA GLN A 402 13.11 8.10 4.17
C GLN A 402 14.05 7.62 5.30
N ILE A 403 15.38 7.62 5.07
CA ILE A 403 16.37 7.11 6.02
C ILE A 403 16.32 7.85 7.38
N PRO A 404 16.37 9.20 7.46
CA PRO A 404 16.31 9.91 8.74
C PRO A 404 15.03 9.63 9.54
N LEU A 405 13.89 9.47 8.84
CA LEU A 405 12.62 9.16 9.48
C LEU A 405 12.65 7.77 10.14
N VAL A 406 13.15 6.75 9.43
CA VAL A 406 13.28 5.39 9.97
C VAL A 406 14.21 5.38 11.19
N ILE A 407 15.36 6.07 11.12
CA ILE A 407 16.30 6.17 12.24
C ILE A 407 15.61 6.83 13.45
N TYR A 408 14.96 7.97 13.25
CA TYR A 408 14.24 8.67 14.31
C TYR A 408 13.19 7.76 14.98
N LEU A 409 12.34 7.11 14.21
CA LEU A 409 11.30 6.24 14.73
C LEU A 409 11.87 5.00 15.43
N SER A 410 12.94 4.40 14.88
CA SER A 410 13.60 3.25 15.49
C SER A 410 14.18 3.60 16.87
N LEU A 411 14.86 4.75 17.00
CA LEU A 411 15.40 5.24 18.27
C LEU A 411 14.27 5.52 19.29
N LYS A 412 13.15 6.08 18.82
CA LYS A 412 12.01 6.35 19.70
C LYS A 412 11.34 5.06 20.18
N VAL A 413 11.18 4.07 19.31
CA VAL A 413 10.64 2.74 19.63
C VAL A 413 11.56 2.00 20.61
N THR A 414 12.85 1.91 20.35
CA THR A 414 13.80 1.23 21.23
C THR A 414 13.87 1.87 22.62
N LYS A 415 13.82 3.21 22.69
CA LYS A 415 13.77 3.94 23.95
C LYS A 415 12.48 3.67 24.73
N HIS A 416 11.33 3.63 24.05
CA HIS A 416 10.03 3.43 24.71
C HIS A 416 9.84 1.99 25.20
N PHE A 417 10.16 1.01 24.36
CA PHE A 417 9.99 -0.40 24.68
C PHE A 417 11.22 -1.04 25.38
N LYS A 418 12.30 -0.26 25.59
CA LYS A 418 13.51 -0.67 26.29
C LYS A 418 14.11 -2.00 25.80
N PHE A 419 14.15 -2.23 24.49
CA PHE A 419 14.80 -3.40 23.92
C PHE A 419 15.85 -3.00 22.86
N PRO A 420 17.00 -3.69 22.79
CA PRO A 420 17.92 -3.55 21.68
C PRO A 420 17.49 -4.40 20.49
N PHE A 421 17.78 -3.94 19.28
CA PHE A 421 17.66 -4.78 18.09
C PHE A 421 18.64 -5.96 18.17
N ASP A 422 18.19 -7.13 17.73
CA ASP A 422 19.03 -8.32 17.66
C ASP A 422 19.88 -8.29 16.37
N ILE A 423 20.96 -7.50 16.42
CA ILE A 423 21.84 -7.25 15.27
C ILE A 423 22.41 -8.56 14.73
N LYS A 424 22.75 -9.52 15.62
CA LYS A 424 23.30 -10.82 15.19
C LYS A 424 22.33 -11.56 14.28
N ARG A 425 21.03 -11.56 14.61
CA ARG A 425 20.00 -12.21 13.79
C ARG A 425 19.76 -11.47 12.49
N ILE A 426 19.73 -10.12 12.52
CA ILE A 426 19.61 -9.31 11.31
C ILE A 426 20.76 -9.60 10.35
N LEU A 427 22.00 -9.73 10.86
CA LEU A 427 23.17 -10.12 10.06
C LEU A 427 23.02 -11.52 9.46
N VAL A 428 22.49 -12.49 10.20
CA VAL A 428 22.21 -13.83 9.66
C VAL A 428 21.23 -13.75 8.49
N PHE A 429 20.15 -12.96 8.61
CA PHE A 429 19.17 -12.79 7.55
C PHE A 429 19.77 -12.08 6.33
N LEU A 430 20.60 -11.06 6.53
CA LEU A 430 21.34 -10.38 5.47
C LEU A 430 22.30 -11.31 4.74
N ILE A 431 23.10 -12.08 5.46
CA ILE A 431 24.04 -13.05 4.85
C ILE A 431 23.26 -14.10 4.06
N ALA A 432 22.20 -14.67 4.63
CA ALA A 432 21.36 -15.64 3.93
C ALA A 432 20.76 -15.04 2.63
N SER A 433 20.32 -13.77 2.67
CA SER A 433 19.77 -13.10 1.51
C SER A 433 20.85 -12.79 0.45
N ILE A 434 22.06 -12.42 0.86
CA ILE A 434 23.18 -12.20 -0.07
C ILE A 434 23.58 -13.50 -0.77
N VAL A 435 23.71 -14.61 -0.02
CA VAL A 435 24.04 -15.94 -0.58
C VAL A 435 22.95 -16.38 -1.56
N MET A 436 21.68 -16.24 -1.16
CA MET A 436 20.53 -16.49 -2.06
C MET A 436 20.62 -15.63 -3.31
N SER A 437 20.89 -14.33 -3.17
CA SER A 437 20.94 -13.37 -4.29
C SER A 437 22.02 -13.77 -5.30
N ILE A 438 23.25 -13.99 -4.83
CA ILE A 438 24.36 -14.38 -5.69
C ILE A 438 24.05 -15.69 -6.43
N SER A 439 23.61 -16.70 -5.71
CA SER A 439 23.32 -18.02 -6.31
C SER A 439 22.17 -17.95 -7.32
N THR A 440 21.10 -17.19 -7.01
CA THR A 440 19.98 -17.02 -7.94
C THR A 440 20.36 -16.23 -9.17
N THR A 441 21.12 -15.14 -9.02
CA THR A 441 21.59 -14.33 -10.17
C THR A 441 22.44 -15.16 -11.11
N LEU A 442 23.39 -15.95 -10.58
CA LEU A 442 24.22 -16.85 -11.42
C LEU A 442 23.37 -17.87 -12.18
N LEU A 443 22.30 -18.38 -11.60
CA LEU A 443 21.39 -19.30 -12.26
C LEU A 443 20.51 -18.59 -13.30
N LEU A 444 20.01 -17.38 -12.98
CA LEU A 444 19.24 -16.59 -13.93
C LEU A 444 20.03 -16.25 -15.17
N ASP A 445 21.28 -15.77 -15.02
CA ASP A 445 22.16 -15.38 -16.13
C ASP A 445 22.50 -16.58 -17.04
N ARG A 446 22.51 -17.79 -16.49
CA ARG A 446 22.88 -18.98 -17.25
C ARG A 446 21.71 -19.74 -17.86
N PHE A 447 20.56 -19.74 -17.20
CA PHE A 447 19.45 -20.65 -17.54
C PHE A 447 18.13 -19.94 -17.83
N LEU A 448 17.94 -18.66 -17.48
CA LEU A 448 16.69 -17.98 -17.78
C LEU A 448 16.66 -17.59 -19.27
N ILE A 449 15.71 -18.14 -19.99
CA ILE A 449 15.47 -17.79 -21.39
C ILE A 449 14.36 -16.74 -21.44
N TYR A 450 14.70 -15.54 -21.92
CA TYR A 450 13.74 -14.46 -22.15
C TYR A 450 12.91 -14.77 -23.40
N SER A 451 11.60 -14.85 -23.24
CA SER A 451 10.64 -15.04 -24.32
C SER A 451 9.51 -14.03 -24.19
N GLU A 452 9.14 -13.39 -25.28
CA GLU A 452 7.99 -12.47 -25.32
C GLU A 452 6.68 -13.21 -25.04
N ASN A 453 6.62 -14.49 -25.33
CA ASN A 453 5.47 -15.33 -24.99
C ASN A 453 5.45 -15.60 -23.48
N ILE A 454 4.53 -14.92 -22.78
CA ILE A 454 4.40 -15.01 -21.34
C ILE A 454 4.10 -16.42 -20.82
N TYR A 455 3.43 -17.26 -21.60
CA TYR A 455 3.10 -18.64 -21.22
C TYR A 455 4.33 -19.55 -21.13
N TYR A 456 5.43 -19.21 -21.84
CA TYR A 456 6.72 -19.89 -21.71
C TYR A 456 7.62 -19.22 -20.69
N PHE A 457 7.61 -17.88 -20.62
CA PHE A 457 8.49 -17.12 -19.74
C PHE A 457 8.11 -17.26 -18.27
N LEU A 458 6.82 -17.06 -17.95
CA LEU A 458 6.36 -17.02 -16.55
C LEU A 458 6.58 -18.33 -15.78
N PRO A 459 6.25 -19.53 -16.32
CA PRO A 459 6.55 -20.79 -15.62
C PRO A 459 8.05 -20.97 -15.37
N ASN A 460 8.89 -20.60 -16.34
CA ASN A 460 10.34 -20.68 -16.19
C ASN A 460 10.83 -19.73 -15.07
N LEU A 461 10.35 -18.48 -15.05
CA LEU A 461 10.65 -17.52 -14.00
C LEU A 461 10.22 -18.00 -12.61
N LEU A 462 9.04 -18.63 -12.50
CA LEU A 462 8.53 -19.18 -11.23
C LEU A 462 9.44 -20.25 -10.63
N ILE A 463 10.12 -21.05 -11.44
CA ILE A 463 11.08 -22.07 -10.96
C ILE A 463 12.23 -21.38 -10.19
N PHE A 464 12.77 -20.28 -10.73
CA PHE A 464 13.85 -19.54 -10.05
C PHE A 464 13.36 -18.81 -8.80
N ILE A 465 12.13 -18.31 -8.82
CA ILE A 465 11.51 -17.72 -7.61
C ILE A 465 11.37 -18.81 -6.53
N MET A 466 10.85 -19.98 -6.88
CA MET A 466 10.72 -21.09 -5.92
C MET A 466 12.08 -21.57 -5.39
N PHE A 467 13.10 -21.64 -6.24
CA PHE A 467 14.47 -21.94 -5.85
C PHE A 467 14.98 -20.91 -4.82
N SER A 468 14.81 -19.61 -5.09
CA SER A 468 15.24 -18.52 -4.18
C SER A 468 14.53 -18.62 -2.83
N VAL A 469 13.22 -18.83 -2.84
CA VAL A 469 12.44 -19.03 -1.61
C VAL A 469 12.97 -20.23 -0.83
N GLY A 470 13.11 -21.38 -1.47
CA GLY A 470 13.60 -22.60 -0.84
C GLY A 470 15.00 -22.44 -0.25
N MET A 471 15.89 -21.80 -0.99
CA MET A 471 17.26 -21.55 -0.55
C MET A 471 17.32 -20.62 0.69
N TYR A 472 16.58 -19.50 0.68
CA TYR A 472 16.54 -18.61 1.84
C TYR A 472 15.97 -19.30 3.08
N LEU A 473 14.87 -20.06 2.91
CA LEU A 473 14.26 -20.82 4.01
C LEU A 473 15.23 -21.85 4.57
N MET A 474 15.94 -22.56 3.71
CA MET A 474 16.94 -23.58 4.12
C MET A 474 18.09 -22.95 4.90
N LEU A 475 18.71 -21.87 4.36
CA LEU A 475 19.82 -21.20 5.01
C LEU A 475 19.44 -20.65 6.39
N THR A 476 18.29 -20.00 6.49
CA THR A 476 17.82 -19.42 7.76
C THR A 476 17.34 -20.49 8.74
N TYR A 477 16.77 -21.60 8.28
CA TYR A 477 16.42 -22.73 9.14
C TYR A 477 17.65 -23.34 9.81
N VAL A 478 18.76 -23.46 9.09
CA VAL A 478 20.01 -23.98 9.63
C VAL A 478 20.66 -22.97 10.59
N ALA A 479 20.66 -21.69 10.24
CA ALA A 479 21.42 -20.65 10.95
C ALA A 479 20.70 -20.07 12.18
N ASP A 480 19.35 -20.06 12.22
CA ASP A 480 18.58 -19.39 13.28
C ASP A 480 17.64 -20.37 14.03
N SER A 481 17.84 -20.50 15.34
CA SER A 481 17.07 -21.43 16.20
C SER A 481 15.58 -21.03 16.33
N LYS A 482 15.26 -19.73 16.34
CA LYS A 482 13.87 -19.27 16.45
C LYS A 482 13.10 -19.44 15.15
N ILE A 483 13.75 -19.26 14.00
CA ILE A 483 13.15 -19.61 12.70
C ILE A 483 12.86 -21.11 12.66
N ARG A 484 13.79 -21.94 13.15
CA ARG A 484 13.55 -23.39 13.27
C ARG A 484 12.36 -23.72 14.17
N GLN A 485 12.18 -22.99 15.29
CA GLN A 485 11.02 -23.16 16.17
C GLN A 485 9.72 -22.72 15.48
N LEU A 486 9.73 -21.62 14.73
CA LEU A 486 8.57 -21.15 13.95
C LEU A 486 8.08 -22.22 12.98
N PHE A 487 9.01 -22.85 12.23
CA PHE A 487 8.67 -23.94 11.30
C PHE A 487 8.11 -25.16 12.03
N LYS A 488 8.68 -25.56 13.18
CA LYS A 488 8.16 -26.67 13.98
C LYS A 488 6.74 -26.41 14.47
N LEU A 489 6.44 -25.18 14.90
CA LEU A 489 5.09 -24.79 15.32
C LEU A 489 4.10 -24.91 14.15
N ILE A 490 4.46 -24.44 12.96
CA ILE A 490 3.60 -24.56 11.76
C ILE A 490 3.29 -26.04 11.47
N VAL A 491 4.32 -26.90 11.49
CA VAL A 491 4.15 -28.34 11.20
C VAL A 491 3.35 -29.08 12.30
N GLN A 492 3.38 -28.63 13.56
CA GLN A 492 2.62 -29.22 14.66
C GLN A 492 1.13 -28.85 14.66
N TYR A 493 0.75 -27.76 13.98
CA TYR A 493 -0.66 -27.31 13.87
C TYR A 493 -1.38 -27.89 12.65
N TYR A 494 -0.68 -28.58 11.76
CA TYR A 494 -1.19 -29.37 10.64
C TYR A 494 -0.88 -30.86 10.82
#